data_a0e659bfa7fa4e7c76d36249602d4f3a
#
_entry.id   a0e659bfa7fa4e7c76d36249602d4f3a
#
_cell.length_a   1.000
_cell.length_b   1.000
_cell.length_c   1.000
_cell.angle_alpha   90.00
_cell.angle_beta   90.00
_cell.angle_gamma   90.00
#
_symmetry.space_group_name_H-M   'P 1'
#
loop_
_entity.id
_entity.type
_entity.pdbx_description
1 polymer ?
#
loop_
_entity_poly.entity_id
_entity_poly.type
_entity_poly.pdbx_seq_one_letter_code
_entity_poly.pdbx_strand_id
1 'polypeptide(L)'
;MEPPPGFTEKFGSKVCRLKRSLYGLKQSPRAWFERFTKFVKSQGYSQGQADHTLFTKASTKDKLSVLIVYVDDIILTGDDTEEMSRLKQCLAKEFEIKDLGQLRYFLGMEIARSKEGIVVSQRKYTLDLLKETGMSGCKPADTPIEANVKLGEVKGGVHVNAGRYQRLVGKLIYLSHTRPDIAFAVSMVSQFMHSPCEEHFEAVF
;
A
#
# COMPACT_ATOMS: atom_id res chain seq x y z
N MET A 1 21.57 -21.66 -10.01
CA MET A 1 20.26 -22.27 -10.31
C MET A 1 20.44 -23.36 -11.36
N GLU A 2 19.56 -24.30 -11.42
CA GLU A 2 19.57 -25.31 -12.48
C GLU A 2 19.33 -24.68 -13.86
N PRO A 3 19.87 -25.28 -14.94
CA PRO A 3 19.56 -24.82 -16.29
C PRO A 3 18.05 -24.88 -16.58
N PRO A 4 17.53 -24.03 -17.46
CA PRO A 4 16.13 -24.12 -17.90
C PRO A 4 15.82 -25.47 -18.54
N PRO A 5 14.55 -25.91 -18.55
CA PRO A 5 14.15 -27.11 -19.27
C PRO A 5 14.61 -27.08 -20.73
N GLY A 6 15.11 -28.22 -21.23
CA GLY A 6 15.69 -28.34 -22.58
C GLY A 6 17.17 -28.03 -22.71
N PHE A 7 17.82 -27.53 -21.65
CA PHE A 7 19.27 -27.27 -21.66
C PHE A 7 20.09 -28.26 -20.81
N THR A 8 19.43 -29.14 -20.07
CA THR A 8 20.07 -30.14 -19.20
C THR A 8 20.97 -31.10 -19.97
N GLU A 9 20.58 -31.54 -21.17
CA GLU A 9 21.38 -32.42 -22.02
C GLU A 9 22.68 -31.75 -22.47
N LYS A 10 22.67 -30.43 -22.68
CA LYS A 10 23.83 -29.67 -23.13
C LYS A 10 24.81 -29.33 -22.01
N PHE A 11 24.33 -29.17 -20.79
CA PHE A 11 25.13 -28.66 -19.67
C PHE A 11 25.40 -29.70 -18.56
N GLY A 12 24.75 -30.88 -18.62
CA GLY A 12 24.92 -31.96 -17.63
C GLY A 12 24.64 -31.49 -16.20
N SER A 13 25.55 -31.77 -15.27
CA SER A 13 25.45 -31.37 -13.86
C SER A 13 25.85 -29.91 -13.57
N LYS A 14 26.12 -29.10 -14.60
CA LYS A 14 26.54 -27.70 -14.42
C LYS A 14 25.33 -26.83 -14.00
N VAL A 15 25.59 -25.85 -13.13
CA VAL A 15 24.60 -24.86 -12.72
C VAL A 15 24.85 -23.51 -13.39
N CYS A 16 23.76 -22.77 -13.64
CA CYS A 16 23.83 -21.43 -14.21
C CYS A 16 24.17 -20.40 -13.11
N ARG A 17 25.20 -19.59 -13.33
CA ARG A 17 25.45 -18.37 -12.56
C ARG A 17 24.68 -17.22 -13.19
N LEU A 18 23.74 -16.66 -12.44
CA LEU A 18 22.98 -15.51 -12.93
C LEU A 18 23.88 -14.27 -12.98
N LYS A 19 23.82 -13.54 -14.08
CA LYS A 19 24.45 -12.21 -14.24
C LYS A 19 23.55 -11.09 -13.72
N ARG A 20 22.24 -11.28 -13.73
CA ARG A 20 21.20 -10.38 -13.20
C ARG A 20 20.20 -11.20 -12.41
N SER A 21 19.52 -10.56 -11.44
CA SER A 21 18.44 -11.16 -10.71
C SER A 21 17.25 -11.47 -11.64
N LEU A 22 16.63 -12.63 -11.47
CA LEU A 22 15.40 -12.98 -12.17
C LEU A 22 14.20 -12.68 -11.27
N TYR A 23 13.08 -12.27 -11.88
CA TYR A 23 11.79 -12.14 -11.19
C TYR A 23 11.38 -13.49 -10.57
N GLY A 24 10.79 -13.42 -9.37
CA GLY A 24 10.32 -14.62 -8.63
C GLY A 24 11.37 -15.29 -7.74
N LEU A 25 12.65 -14.91 -7.81
CA LEU A 25 13.65 -15.41 -6.85
C LEU A 25 13.52 -14.67 -5.51
N LYS A 26 13.59 -15.38 -4.40
CA LYS A 26 13.43 -14.85 -3.04
C LYS A 26 14.37 -13.67 -2.72
N GLN A 27 15.58 -13.68 -3.25
CA GLN A 27 16.59 -12.62 -3.01
C GLN A 27 16.49 -11.45 -4.00
N SER A 28 15.75 -11.57 -5.10
CA SER A 28 15.72 -10.54 -6.16
C SER A 28 15.17 -9.19 -5.69
N PRO A 29 14.08 -9.12 -4.89
CA PRO A 29 13.60 -7.84 -4.38
C PRO A 29 14.64 -7.12 -3.51
N ARG A 30 15.38 -7.85 -2.67
CA ARG A 30 16.45 -7.26 -1.84
C ARG A 30 17.59 -6.71 -2.68
N ALA A 31 18.08 -7.48 -3.65
CA ALA A 31 19.16 -7.07 -4.53
C ALA A 31 18.77 -5.84 -5.36
N TRP A 32 17.53 -5.79 -5.85
CA TRP A 32 16.99 -4.63 -6.56
C TRP A 32 16.94 -3.40 -5.65
N PHE A 33 16.35 -3.54 -4.46
CA PHE A 33 16.21 -2.44 -3.51
C PHE A 33 17.55 -1.89 -3.02
N GLU A 34 18.55 -2.75 -2.78
CA GLU A 34 19.90 -2.33 -2.42
C GLU A 34 20.55 -1.51 -3.56
N ARG A 35 20.42 -1.96 -4.80
CA ARG A 35 20.94 -1.23 -5.97
C ARG A 35 20.21 0.12 -6.10
N PHE A 36 18.90 0.12 -5.99
CA PHE A 36 18.06 1.32 -6.03
C PHE A 36 18.46 2.31 -4.94
N THR A 37 18.56 1.86 -3.69
CA THR A 37 18.96 2.68 -2.55
C THR A 37 20.35 3.31 -2.76
N LYS A 38 21.33 2.53 -3.21
CA LYS A 38 22.68 3.05 -3.51
C LYS A 38 22.62 4.14 -4.57
N PHE A 39 21.86 3.92 -5.62
CA PHE A 39 21.69 4.89 -6.69
C PHE A 39 21.03 6.18 -6.19
N VAL A 40 19.90 6.09 -5.49
CA VAL A 40 19.18 7.26 -4.99
C VAL A 40 20.03 8.07 -4.00
N LYS A 41 20.76 7.38 -3.10
CA LYS A 41 21.72 8.03 -2.20
C LYS A 41 22.85 8.74 -2.96
N SER A 42 23.35 8.17 -4.05
CA SER A 42 24.36 8.83 -4.91
C SER A 42 23.83 10.10 -5.59
N GLN A 43 22.50 10.23 -5.72
CA GLN A 43 21.84 11.46 -6.20
C GLN A 43 21.65 12.52 -5.10
N GLY A 44 22.13 12.26 -3.88
CA GLY A 44 22.08 13.19 -2.74
C GLY A 44 20.81 13.08 -1.91
N TYR A 45 20.04 12.00 -2.03
CA TYR A 45 18.88 11.73 -1.17
C TYR A 45 19.29 11.04 0.12
N SER A 46 18.62 11.40 1.20
CA SER A 46 18.71 10.75 2.51
C SER A 46 17.55 9.76 2.68
N GLN A 47 17.85 8.57 3.16
CA GLN A 47 16.86 7.53 3.43
C GLN A 47 16.24 7.72 4.81
N GLY A 48 14.93 7.58 4.94
CA GLY A 48 14.23 7.63 6.22
C GLY A 48 14.68 6.51 7.17
N GLN A 49 14.74 6.82 8.47
CA GLN A 49 15.11 5.83 9.49
C GLN A 49 13.90 4.97 9.91
N ALA A 50 12.73 5.59 10.04
CA ALA A 50 11.50 4.90 10.40
C ALA A 50 10.89 4.13 9.22
N ASP A 51 11.04 4.66 8.01
CA ASP A 51 10.60 4.04 6.77
C ASP A 51 11.74 4.06 5.75
N HIS A 52 12.34 2.89 5.53
CA HIS A 52 13.45 2.73 4.58
C HIS A 52 13.03 2.88 3.12
N THR A 53 11.74 2.91 2.81
CA THR A 53 11.23 3.13 1.45
C THR A 53 11.09 4.60 1.11
N LEU A 54 11.20 5.48 2.10
CA LEU A 54 11.12 6.93 1.99
C LEU A 54 12.53 7.53 1.80
N PHE A 55 12.68 8.39 0.81
CA PHE A 55 13.90 9.14 0.55
C PHE A 55 13.56 10.63 0.40
N THR A 56 14.36 11.49 0.99
CA THR A 56 14.15 12.94 0.97
C THR A 56 15.41 13.67 0.54
N LYS A 57 15.25 14.79 -0.16
CA LYS A 57 16.33 15.71 -0.49
C LYS A 57 15.83 17.14 -0.35
N ALA A 58 16.46 17.88 0.53
CA ALA A 58 16.29 19.33 0.65
C ALA A 58 17.25 20.05 -0.31
N SER A 59 16.78 21.08 -0.99
CA SER A 59 17.62 21.95 -1.81
C SER A 59 18.08 23.17 -1.02
N THR A 60 19.07 23.88 -1.56
CA THR A 60 19.59 25.13 -0.96
C THR A 60 18.58 26.28 -0.93
N LYS A 61 17.41 26.12 -1.56
CA LYS A 61 16.31 27.11 -1.61
C LYS A 61 15.14 26.69 -0.70
N ASP A 62 15.38 25.88 0.33
CA ASP A 62 14.38 25.31 1.23
C ASP A 62 13.26 24.51 0.56
N LYS A 63 13.50 24.06 -0.68
CA LYS A 63 12.59 23.18 -1.39
C LYS A 63 12.88 21.71 -1.06
N LEU A 64 11.84 20.91 -1.06
CA LEU A 64 11.91 19.50 -0.70
C LEU A 64 11.49 18.61 -1.89
N SER A 65 12.27 17.58 -2.15
CA SER A 65 11.90 16.48 -3.03
C SER A 65 11.81 15.19 -2.22
N VAL A 66 10.70 14.48 -2.35
CA VAL A 66 10.37 13.25 -1.62
C VAL A 66 10.12 12.13 -2.61
N LEU A 67 10.78 11.00 -2.40
CA LEU A 67 10.61 9.79 -3.18
C LEU A 67 10.21 8.66 -2.27
N ILE A 68 9.16 7.93 -2.65
CA ILE A 68 8.66 6.75 -1.94
C ILE A 68 8.64 5.59 -2.92
N VAL A 69 9.12 4.43 -2.47
CA VAL A 69 9.12 3.19 -3.24
C VAL A 69 8.17 2.19 -2.60
N TYR A 70 7.26 1.65 -3.39
CA TYR A 70 6.35 0.61 -2.93
C TYR A 70 6.23 -0.49 -4.00
N VAL A 71 6.82 -1.64 -3.72
CA VAL A 71 6.90 -2.79 -4.64
C VAL A 71 7.46 -2.36 -6.00
N ASP A 72 6.61 -2.21 -7.02
CA ASP A 72 6.98 -1.84 -8.39
C ASP A 72 6.75 -0.34 -8.68
N ASP A 73 6.13 0.38 -7.74
CA ASP A 73 5.77 1.78 -7.92
C ASP A 73 6.79 2.72 -7.26
N ILE A 74 7.13 3.80 -7.95
CA ILE A 74 7.95 4.89 -7.44
C ILE A 74 7.12 6.16 -7.50
N ILE A 75 6.89 6.78 -6.34
CA ILE A 75 6.20 8.06 -6.23
C ILE A 75 7.23 9.15 -5.95
N LEU A 76 7.18 10.21 -6.76
CA LEU A 76 8.02 11.39 -6.60
C LEU A 76 7.12 12.61 -6.40
N THR A 77 7.33 13.33 -5.30
CA THR A 77 6.54 14.50 -4.91
C THR A 77 7.43 15.57 -4.26
N GLY A 78 6.90 16.75 -4.09
CA GLY A 78 7.59 17.89 -3.49
C GLY A 78 7.35 19.18 -4.24
N ASP A 79 8.05 20.23 -3.83
CA ASP A 79 8.01 21.56 -4.42
C ASP A 79 9.27 21.90 -5.27
N ASP A 80 10.30 21.02 -5.24
CA ASP A 80 11.46 21.13 -6.13
C ASP A 80 11.24 20.41 -7.46
N THR A 81 10.53 21.10 -8.36
CA THR A 81 10.17 20.55 -9.68
C THR A 81 11.38 20.31 -10.58
N GLU A 82 12.45 21.10 -10.43
CA GLU A 82 13.69 20.95 -11.20
C GLU A 82 14.41 19.68 -10.78
N GLU A 83 14.58 19.46 -9.47
CA GLU A 83 15.20 18.25 -8.93
C GLU A 83 14.37 17.00 -9.26
N MET A 84 13.05 17.07 -9.15
CA MET A 84 12.17 15.96 -9.55
C MET A 84 12.33 15.59 -11.01
N SER A 85 12.42 16.57 -11.91
CA SER A 85 12.63 16.34 -13.35
C SER A 85 14.01 15.73 -13.61
N ARG A 86 15.04 16.24 -12.94
CA ARG A 86 16.41 15.70 -13.01
C ARG A 86 16.45 14.25 -12.55
N LEU A 87 15.85 13.95 -11.38
CA LEU A 87 15.86 12.60 -10.83
C LEU A 87 15.12 11.60 -11.73
N LYS A 88 13.97 11.99 -12.30
CA LYS A 88 13.24 11.15 -13.28
C LYS A 88 14.12 10.75 -14.46
N GLN A 89 14.86 11.70 -15.02
CA GLN A 89 15.79 11.42 -16.12
C GLN A 89 16.94 10.49 -15.71
N CYS A 90 17.49 10.68 -14.51
CA CYS A 90 18.54 9.82 -13.98
C CYS A 90 18.04 8.39 -13.73
N LEU A 91 16.85 8.26 -13.14
CA LEU A 91 16.20 6.96 -12.90
C LEU A 91 15.89 6.23 -14.21
N ALA A 92 15.39 6.94 -15.23
CA ALA A 92 15.08 6.36 -16.54
C ALA A 92 16.32 5.85 -17.28
N LYS A 93 17.50 6.45 -17.04
CA LYS A 93 18.78 6.00 -17.60
C LYS A 93 19.34 4.77 -16.90
N GLU A 94 19.17 4.68 -15.59
CA GLU A 94 19.76 3.61 -14.76
C GLU A 94 18.84 2.38 -14.66
N PHE A 95 17.53 2.59 -14.67
CA PHE A 95 16.52 1.54 -14.52
C PHE A 95 15.54 1.59 -15.70
N GLU A 96 15.04 0.43 -16.10
CA GLU A 96 13.97 0.32 -17.10
C GLU A 96 12.62 0.72 -16.49
N ILE A 97 12.42 2.03 -16.26
CA ILE A 97 11.20 2.58 -15.68
C ILE A 97 10.45 3.45 -16.69
N LYS A 98 9.13 3.51 -16.53
CA LYS A 98 8.25 4.37 -17.31
C LYS A 98 7.67 5.45 -16.40
N ASP A 99 7.78 6.72 -16.81
CA ASP A 99 7.05 7.81 -16.16
C ASP A 99 5.56 7.73 -16.56
N LEU A 100 4.69 7.53 -15.56
CA LEU A 100 3.24 7.47 -15.74
C LEU A 100 2.56 8.85 -15.63
N GLY A 101 3.36 9.90 -15.41
CA GLY A 101 2.86 11.27 -15.26
C GLY A 101 2.32 11.55 -13.85
N GLN A 102 1.24 12.33 -13.78
CA GLN A 102 0.66 12.71 -12.49
C GLN A 102 -0.02 11.52 -11.84
N LEU A 103 0.21 11.36 -10.53
CA LEU A 103 -0.41 10.33 -9.72
C LEU A 103 -1.93 10.53 -9.66
N ARG A 104 -2.69 9.54 -10.14
CA ARG A 104 -4.16 9.51 -10.15
C ARG A 104 -4.74 8.37 -9.31
N TYR A 105 -3.98 7.31 -9.16
CA TYR A 105 -4.39 6.12 -8.43
C TYR A 105 -3.19 5.44 -7.79
N PHE A 106 -3.30 5.09 -6.50
CA PHE A 106 -2.24 4.40 -5.77
C PHE A 106 -2.84 3.59 -4.61
N LEU A 107 -2.51 2.32 -4.54
CA LEU A 107 -2.93 1.42 -3.46
C LEU A 107 -4.45 1.45 -3.17
N GLY A 108 -5.30 1.53 -4.17
CA GLY A 108 -6.75 1.62 -3.96
C GLY A 108 -7.27 3.03 -3.65
N MET A 109 -6.40 4.03 -3.60
CA MET A 109 -6.78 5.44 -3.42
C MET A 109 -6.79 6.17 -4.76
N GLU A 110 -7.83 6.93 -5.00
CA GLU A 110 -7.99 7.84 -6.14
C GLU A 110 -7.51 9.23 -5.72
N ILE A 111 -6.70 9.86 -6.56
CA ILE A 111 -6.10 11.17 -6.28
C ILE A 111 -6.55 12.15 -7.35
N ALA A 112 -7.35 13.13 -6.94
CA ALA A 112 -7.78 14.24 -7.76
C ALA A 112 -7.06 15.52 -7.34
N ARG A 113 -6.65 16.32 -8.32
CA ARG A 113 -5.98 17.61 -8.11
C ARG A 113 -6.80 18.73 -8.72
N SER A 114 -6.94 19.81 -7.97
CA SER A 114 -7.54 21.07 -8.42
C SER A 114 -6.63 22.25 -8.08
N LYS A 115 -7.05 23.46 -8.41
CA LYS A 115 -6.36 24.68 -7.99
C LYS A 115 -6.45 24.90 -6.47
N GLU A 116 -7.45 24.31 -5.82
CA GLU A 116 -7.73 24.46 -4.40
C GLU A 116 -6.99 23.43 -3.54
N GLY A 117 -6.51 22.33 -4.15
CA GLY A 117 -5.77 21.31 -3.42
C GLY A 117 -5.82 19.92 -4.04
N ILE A 118 -5.52 18.94 -3.18
CA ILE A 118 -5.50 17.52 -3.53
C ILE A 118 -6.59 16.82 -2.73
N VAL A 119 -7.44 16.07 -3.42
CA VAL A 119 -8.46 15.20 -2.82
C VAL A 119 -8.01 13.76 -2.98
N VAL A 120 -7.97 13.04 -1.87
CA VAL A 120 -7.71 11.60 -1.84
C VAL A 120 -8.99 10.89 -1.44
N SER A 121 -9.42 9.89 -2.22
CA SER A 121 -10.64 9.13 -1.97
C SER A 121 -10.44 7.65 -2.25
N GLN A 122 -11.31 6.81 -1.69
CA GLN A 122 -11.35 5.37 -1.93
C GLN A 122 -12.72 4.95 -2.52
N ARG A 123 -13.25 5.74 -3.46
CA ARG A 123 -14.59 5.52 -4.01
C ARG A 123 -14.74 4.11 -4.61
N LYS A 124 -13.83 3.70 -5.48
CA LYS A 124 -13.87 2.36 -6.07
C LYS A 124 -13.77 1.28 -5.02
N TYR A 125 -12.85 1.42 -4.07
CA TYR A 125 -12.67 0.49 -2.96
C TYR A 125 -13.93 0.35 -2.11
N THR A 126 -14.60 1.46 -1.80
CA THR A 126 -15.89 1.47 -1.07
C THR A 126 -16.97 0.72 -1.83
N LEU A 127 -17.11 0.97 -3.15
CA LEU A 127 -18.10 0.27 -3.97
C LEU A 127 -17.81 -1.23 -4.07
N ASP A 128 -16.56 -1.62 -4.19
CA ASP A 128 -16.15 -3.03 -4.22
C ASP A 128 -16.45 -3.71 -2.86
N LEU A 129 -16.21 -3.02 -1.75
CA LEU A 129 -16.52 -3.52 -0.40
C LEU A 129 -18.04 -3.68 -0.19
N LEU A 130 -18.83 -2.69 -0.55
CA LEU A 130 -20.30 -2.78 -0.49
C LEU A 130 -20.87 -3.92 -1.34
N LYS A 131 -20.28 -4.15 -2.52
CA LYS A 131 -20.64 -5.28 -3.38
C LYS A 131 -20.29 -6.63 -2.73
N GLU A 132 -19.10 -6.74 -2.15
CA GLU A 132 -18.63 -7.96 -1.48
C GLU A 132 -19.48 -8.31 -0.24
N THR A 133 -19.95 -7.30 0.49
CA THR A 133 -20.80 -7.48 1.67
C THR A 133 -22.30 -7.58 1.35
N GLY A 134 -22.68 -7.44 0.06
CA GLY A 134 -24.09 -7.45 -0.35
C GLY A 134 -24.85 -6.17 0.00
N MET A 135 -24.16 -5.09 0.38
CA MET A 135 -24.74 -3.83 0.86
C MET A 135 -24.89 -2.75 -0.23
N SER A 136 -24.72 -3.08 -1.52
CA SER A 136 -24.77 -2.11 -2.63
C SER A 136 -26.10 -1.32 -2.70
N GLY A 137 -27.21 -1.88 -2.19
CA GLY A 137 -28.52 -1.26 -2.18
C GLY A 137 -28.97 -0.73 -0.82
N CYS A 138 -28.13 -0.76 0.21
CA CYS A 138 -28.46 -0.30 1.54
C CYS A 138 -28.62 1.22 1.57
N LYS A 139 -29.54 1.69 2.42
CA LYS A 139 -29.67 3.12 2.71
C LYS A 139 -28.45 3.60 3.51
N PRO A 140 -27.96 4.81 3.25
CA PRO A 140 -26.93 5.41 4.11
C PRO A 140 -27.41 5.52 5.55
N ALA A 141 -26.53 5.26 6.51
CA ALA A 141 -26.76 5.53 7.92
C ALA A 141 -26.24 6.93 8.27
N ASP A 142 -26.94 7.62 9.18
CA ASP A 142 -26.55 8.95 9.63
C ASP A 142 -25.29 8.92 10.51
N THR A 143 -25.07 7.81 11.22
CA THR A 143 -23.92 7.60 12.08
C THR A 143 -23.25 6.26 11.78
N PRO A 144 -21.91 6.17 11.85
CA PRO A 144 -21.18 4.93 11.58
C PRO A 144 -21.45 3.79 12.57
N ILE A 145 -21.91 4.13 13.78
CA ILE A 145 -22.30 3.19 14.83
C ILE A 145 -23.35 3.86 15.73
N GLU A 146 -24.27 3.09 16.27
CA GLU A 146 -25.24 3.60 17.21
C GLU A 146 -24.58 4.04 18.53
N ALA A 147 -24.95 5.21 19.05
CA ALA A 147 -24.32 5.83 20.22
C ALA A 147 -24.39 4.98 21.51
N ASN A 148 -25.35 4.09 21.63
CA ASN A 148 -25.61 3.29 22.82
C ASN A 148 -25.19 1.81 22.68
N VAL A 149 -24.53 1.43 21.58
CA VAL A 149 -24.04 0.07 21.41
C VAL A 149 -22.94 -0.22 22.42
N LYS A 150 -23.20 -1.18 23.29
CA LYS A 150 -22.22 -1.72 24.26
C LYS A 150 -21.64 -3.01 23.71
N LEU A 151 -20.65 -2.90 22.85
CA LEU A 151 -19.86 -4.06 22.46
C LEU A 151 -18.92 -4.41 23.61
N GLY A 152 -19.01 -5.64 24.11
CA GLY A 152 -18.18 -6.14 25.20
C GLY A 152 -17.83 -7.62 25.00
N GLU A 153 -17.06 -8.19 25.92
CA GLU A 153 -16.86 -9.64 25.94
C GLU A 153 -18.17 -10.36 26.21
N VAL A 154 -18.63 -11.13 25.23
CA VAL A 154 -19.89 -11.91 25.35
C VAL A 154 -19.54 -13.26 25.95
N LYS A 155 -19.83 -13.45 27.26
CA LYS A 155 -19.68 -14.74 27.91
C LYS A 155 -20.71 -15.74 27.37
N GLY A 156 -20.24 -16.76 26.65
CA GLY A 156 -21.09 -17.77 26.03
C GLY A 156 -21.69 -17.39 24.68
N GLY A 157 -21.22 -16.33 24.05
CA GLY A 157 -21.62 -15.94 22.70
C GLY A 157 -21.23 -16.97 21.64
N VAL A 158 -22.01 -17.05 20.56
CA VAL A 158 -21.70 -17.90 19.42
C VAL A 158 -20.52 -17.31 18.65
N HIS A 159 -19.42 -18.07 18.61
CA HIS A 159 -18.22 -17.66 17.90
C HIS A 159 -18.41 -17.72 16.38
N VAL A 160 -17.98 -16.66 15.70
CA VAL A 160 -17.96 -16.59 14.23
C VAL A 160 -16.57 -16.92 13.67
N ASN A 161 -16.50 -17.12 12.36
CA ASN A 161 -15.21 -17.32 11.69
C ASN A 161 -14.30 -16.08 11.84
N ALA A 162 -13.29 -16.21 12.70
CA ALA A 162 -12.37 -15.12 13.01
C ALA A 162 -11.65 -14.59 11.75
N GLY A 163 -11.27 -15.45 10.81
CA GLY A 163 -10.62 -15.04 9.57
C GLY A 163 -11.52 -14.20 8.65
N ARG A 164 -12.83 -14.47 8.63
CA ARG A 164 -13.80 -13.66 7.90
C ARG A 164 -13.98 -12.29 8.57
N TYR A 165 -14.13 -12.27 9.90
CA TYR A 165 -14.21 -11.05 10.70
C TYR A 165 -12.98 -10.17 10.50
N GLN A 166 -11.78 -10.72 10.70
CA GLN A 166 -10.51 -10.02 10.56
C GLN A 166 -10.31 -9.40 9.16
N ARG A 167 -10.70 -10.12 8.11
CA ARG A 167 -10.64 -9.58 6.74
C ARG A 167 -11.55 -8.38 6.56
N LEU A 168 -12.79 -8.44 7.07
CA LEU A 168 -13.74 -7.35 6.93
C LEU A 168 -13.30 -6.13 7.74
N VAL A 169 -12.95 -6.31 9.01
CA VAL A 169 -12.43 -5.23 9.85
C VAL A 169 -11.15 -4.64 9.28
N GLY A 170 -10.22 -5.48 8.77
CA GLY A 170 -9.01 -5.01 8.10
C GLY A 170 -9.29 -4.13 6.88
N LYS A 171 -10.35 -4.44 6.11
CA LYS A 171 -10.80 -3.59 5.00
C LYS A 171 -11.36 -2.26 5.47
N LEU A 172 -12.11 -2.25 6.58
CA LEU A 172 -12.63 -1.02 7.17
C LEU A 172 -11.52 -0.15 7.78
N ILE A 173 -10.52 -0.76 8.42
CA ILE A 173 -9.31 -0.05 8.88
C ILE A 173 -8.63 0.64 7.70
N TYR A 174 -8.49 -0.05 6.57
CA TYR A 174 -7.91 0.56 5.38
C TYR A 174 -8.78 1.70 4.82
N LEU A 175 -10.09 1.54 4.82
CA LEU A 175 -11.04 2.58 4.39
C LEU A 175 -10.98 3.83 5.28
N SER A 176 -10.75 3.67 6.59
CA SER A 176 -10.70 4.78 7.54
C SER A 176 -9.57 5.79 7.26
N HIS A 177 -8.54 5.43 6.47
CA HIS A 177 -7.50 6.38 6.05
C HIS A 177 -8.04 7.56 5.22
N THR A 178 -9.12 7.37 4.46
CA THR A 178 -9.79 8.43 3.70
C THR A 178 -11.17 8.79 4.25
N ARG A 179 -11.66 8.00 5.22
CA ARG A 179 -12.94 8.17 5.91
C ARG A 179 -12.71 8.23 7.43
N PRO A 180 -12.15 9.33 7.95
CA PRO A 180 -11.90 9.48 9.39
C PRO A 180 -13.17 9.46 10.23
N ASP A 181 -14.34 9.74 9.64
CA ASP A 181 -15.65 9.66 10.26
C ASP A 181 -16.00 8.25 10.76
N ILE A 182 -15.54 7.19 10.09
CA ILE A 182 -15.75 5.80 10.54
C ILE A 182 -14.65 5.28 11.49
N ALA A 183 -13.55 6.01 11.68
CA ALA A 183 -12.37 5.51 12.39
C ALA A 183 -12.66 5.04 13.82
N PHE A 184 -13.53 5.75 14.56
CA PHE A 184 -13.92 5.37 15.90
C PHE A 184 -14.70 4.05 15.92
N ALA A 185 -15.72 3.91 15.07
CA ALA A 185 -16.50 2.69 14.95
C ALA A 185 -15.63 1.48 14.58
N VAL A 186 -14.75 1.67 13.62
CA VAL A 186 -13.78 0.65 13.18
C VAL A 186 -12.81 0.27 14.32
N SER A 187 -12.34 1.24 15.10
CA SER A 187 -11.50 0.98 16.27
C SER A 187 -12.22 0.13 17.32
N MET A 188 -13.53 0.41 17.58
CA MET A 188 -14.32 -0.38 18.51
C MET A 188 -14.45 -1.84 18.07
N VAL A 189 -14.87 -2.10 16.85
CA VAL A 189 -15.01 -3.49 16.36
C VAL A 189 -13.68 -4.20 16.21
N SER A 190 -12.57 -3.48 15.99
CA SER A 190 -11.24 -4.07 15.87
C SER A 190 -10.74 -4.73 17.17
N GLN A 191 -11.27 -4.34 18.33
CA GLN A 191 -10.89 -4.92 19.62
C GLN A 191 -11.25 -6.41 19.73
N PHE A 192 -12.23 -6.87 18.97
CA PHE A 192 -12.74 -8.24 19.02
C PHE A 192 -12.15 -9.18 17.95
N MET A 193 -11.11 -8.75 17.22
CA MET A 193 -10.49 -9.55 16.14
C MET A 193 -9.95 -10.91 16.59
N HIS A 194 -9.60 -11.07 17.86
CA HIS A 194 -9.06 -12.34 18.38
C HIS A 194 -10.13 -13.37 18.70
N SER A 195 -11.31 -12.92 19.16
CA SER A 195 -12.40 -13.79 19.58
C SER A 195 -13.77 -13.18 19.24
N PRO A 196 -14.11 -13.04 17.95
CA PRO A 196 -15.35 -12.43 17.53
C PRO A 196 -16.55 -13.36 17.74
N CYS A 197 -17.66 -12.79 18.22
CA CYS A 197 -18.97 -13.42 18.32
C CYS A 197 -19.94 -12.81 17.30
N GLU A 198 -21.15 -13.40 17.17
CA GLU A 198 -22.19 -12.94 16.24
C GLU A 198 -22.52 -11.46 16.43
N GLU A 199 -22.69 -10.99 17.68
CA GLU A 199 -22.96 -9.58 17.97
C GLU A 199 -21.87 -8.63 17.44
N HIS A 200 -20.60 -9.06 17.54
CA HIS A 200 -19.48 -8.29 16.97
C HIS A 200 -19.54 -8.27 15.44
N PHE A 201 -19.96 -9.39 14.84
CA PHE A 201 -20.06 -9.51 13.39
C PHE A 201 -21.19 -8.68 12.83
N GLU A 202 -22.34 -8.63 13.52
CA GLU A 202 -23.48 -7.76 13.18
C GLU A 202 -23.11 -6.27 13.27
N ALA A 203 -22.32 -5.88 14.28
CA ALA A 203 -21.88 -4.51 14.45
C ALA A 203 -20.90 -4.02 13.37
N VAL A 204 -20.36 -4.90 12.53
CA VAL A 204 -19.48 -4.56 11.42
C VAL A 204 -20.23 -4.24 10.13
N PHE A 205 -21.50 -4.64 10.04
CA PHE A 205 -22.39 -4.38 8.90
C PHE A 205 -23.24 -3.16 9.13
#